data_09e9957ae720d7c37611ae05e88460f0
#
_entry.id   09e9957ae720d7c37611ae05e88460f0
#
_cell.length_a   1.000
_cell.length_b   1.000
_cell.length_c   1.000
_cell.angle_alpha   90.00
_cell.angle_beta   90.00
_cell.angle_gamma   90.00
#
_symmetry.space_group_name_H-M   'P 1'
#
loop_
_entity.id
_entity.type
_entity.pdbx_description
1 polymer ?
#
loop_
_entity_poly.entity_id
_entity_poly.type
_entity_poly.pdbx_seq_one_letter_code
_entity_poly.pdbx_strand_id
1 'polypeptide(L)'
;LEVSATEILFIGGVFAKENENEVIHQAKKGVEFSANELQLRLISALRELAPTEVVSAPFIGHYPNRSSSPIFRGFSEPQSLCRYVRFNNLWGFRNLSRTRALRRTVRDFVRKPGDRKLIVAFSAHDPFLSAAAYAKRLDPSVRVCAFLPDLPQYMNLELHPGVLYTLFKQLDIRLIYRHLRSADASVVLTEPMAAMLYVADRPYAVVEGVV
;
A
#
# COMPACT_ATOMS: atom_id res chain seq x y z
N LEU A 1 -23.31 -8.74 -25.16
CA LEU A 1 -22.66 -9.04 -23.87
C LEU A 1 -21.96 -7.74 -23.46
N GLU A 2 -22.58 -6.96 -22.58
CA GLU A 2 -21.88 -5.86 -21.92
C GLU A 2 -20.72 -6.47 -21.12
N VAL A 3 -19.50 -6.10 -21.50
CA VAL A 3 -18.33 -6.47 -20.72
C VAL A 3 -18.41 -5.67 -19.43
N SER A 4 -18.76 -6.35 -18.35
CA SER A 4 -18.79 -5.75 -17.01
C SER A 4 -17.46 -5.05 -16.73
N ALA A 5 -17.51 -3.73 -16.57
CA ALA A 5 -16.30 -2.92 -16.38
C ALA A 5 -15.66 -3.23 -15.02
N THR A 6 -14.39 -3.58 -15.03
CA THR A 6 -13.62 -3.75 -13.79
C THR A 6 -13.24 -2.37 -13.25
N GLU A 7 -13.49 -2.11 -11.98
CA GLU A 7 -13.01 -0.93 -11.25
C GLU A 7 -11.82 -1.30 -10.37
N ILE A 8 -10.79 -0.46 -10.36
CA ILE A 8 -9.56 -0.71 -9.61
C ILE A 8 -9.42 0.32 -8.49
N LEU A 9 -9.07 -0.15 -7.29
CA LEU A 9 -8.56 0.68 -6.21
C LEU A 9 -7.09 0.34 -5.97
N PHE A 10 -6.20 1.29 -6.23
CA PHE A 10 -4.80 1.19 -5.87
C PHE A 10 -4.58 1.71 -4.44
N ILE A 11 -3.94 0.91 -3.59
CA ILE A 11 -3.57 1.27 -2.21
C ILE A 11 -2.05 1.32 -2.11
N GLY A 12 -1.49 2.49 -1.81
CA GLY A 12 -0.05 2.66 -1.73
C GLY A 12 0.41 3.84 -0.88
N GLY A 13 1.68 4.18 -1.04
CA GLY A 13 2.31 5.34 -0.40
C GLY A 13 2.69 6.42 -1.40
N VAL A 14 2.07 6.42 -2.57
CA VAL A 14 2.38 7.32 -3.69
C VAL A 14 2.04 8.78 -3.37
N PHE A 15 2.80 9.68 -3.95
CA PHE A 15 2.45 11.11 -4.01
C PHE A 15 2.70 11.65 -5.41
N ALA A 16 1.80 12.52 -5.84
CA ALA A 16 1.92 13.20 -7.12
C ALA A 16 3.01 14.27 -7.05
N LYS A 17 3.56 14.65 -8.21
CA LYS A 17 4.65 15.65 -8.31
C LYS A 17 4.23 17.00 -7.75
N GLU A 18 2.98 17.36 -7.94
CA GLU A 18 2.38 18.60 -7.43
C GLU A 18 2.33 18.64 -5.90
N ASN A 19 2.27 17.47 -5.25
CA ASN A 19 2.22 17.35 -3.79
C ASN A 19 3.57 17.00 -3.15
N GLU A 20 4.61 16.89 -3.95
CA GLU A 20 5.96 16.51 -3.49
C GLU A 20 6.45 17.45 -2.38
N ASN A 21 6.31 18.76 -2.56
CA ASN A 21 6.73 19.73 -1.57
C ASN A 21 6.00 19.59 -0.23
N GLU A 22 4.68 19.31 -0.26
CA GLU A 22 3.90 19.08 0.96
C GLU A 22 4.34 17.81 1.69
N VAL A 23 4.61 16.74 0.97
CA VAL A 23 5.08 15.47 1.55
C VAL A 23 6.51 15.62 2.10
N ILE A 24 7.42 16.26 1.36
CA ILE A 24 8.81 16.51 1.78
C ILE A 24 8.83 17.42 3.01
N HIS A 25 8.02 18.46 3.05
CA HIS A 25 7.95 19.37 4.19
C HIS A 25 7.55 18.66 5.49
N GLN A 26 6.72 17.64 5.38
CA GLN A 26 6.34 16.83 6.53
C GLN A 26 7.39 15.75 6.88
N ALA A 27 8.29 15.41 5.98
CA ALA A 27 9.34 14.40 6.16
C ALA A 27 10.68 15.08 6.52
N LYS A 28 11.16 14.90 7.76
CA LYS A 28 12.49 15.40 8.19
C LYS A 28 13.68 14.69 7.53
N LYS A 29 13.50 13.45 7.14
CA LYS A 29 14.50 12.63 6.43
C LYS A 29 13.84 12.08 5.19
N GLY A 30 14.55 12.20 4.08
CA GLY A 30 14.21 11.87 2.71
C GLY A 30 12.96 11.00 2.46
N VAL A 31 12.36 11.24 1.34
CA VAL A 31 11.25 10.48 0.79
C VAL A 31 11.83 9.45 -0.18
N GLU A 32 11.24 8.28 -0.28
CA GLU A 32 11.70 7.23 -1.20
C GLU A 32 11.16 7.49 -2.62
N PHE A 33 11.92 8.29 -3.39
CA PHE A 33 11.52 8.69 -4.74
C PHE A 33 11.44 7.51 -5.72
N SER A 34 12.35 6.55 -5.63
CA SER A 34 12.33 5.37 -6.50
C SER A 34 11.08 4.53 -6.32
N ALA A 35 10.67 4.30 -5.07
CA ALA A 35 9.42 3.62 -4.77
C ALA A 35 8.19 4.43 -5.21
N ASN A 36 8.26 5.76 -5.15
CA ASN A 36 7.20 6.64 -5.63
C ASN A 36 7.05 6.55 -7.16
N GLU A 37 8.16 6.64 -7.90
CA GLU A 37 8.16 6.56 -9.36
C GLU A 37 7.62 5.22 -9.86
N LEU A 38 8.01 4.10 -9.22
CA LEU A 38 7.46 2.79 -9.53
C LEU A 38 5.94 2.75 -9.37
N GLN A 39 5.42 3.34 -8.29
CA GLN A 39 3.97 3.42 -8.06
C GLN A 39 3.27 4.28 -9.11
N LEU A 40 3.83 5.42 -9.48
CA LEU A 40 3.25 6.30 -10.52
C LEU A 40 3.15 5.58 -11.86
N ARG A 41 4.20 4.87 -12.29
CA ARG A 41 4.19 4.07 -13.53
C ARG A 41 3.16 2.94 -13.46
N LEU A 42 3.08 2.23 -12.34
CA LEU A 42 2.08 1.17 -12.15
C LEU A 42 0.66 1.73 -12.21
N ILE A 43 0.39 2.86 -11.56
CA ILE A 43 -0.91 3.53 -11.60
C ILE A 43 -1.27 3.96 -13.03
N SER A 44 -0.29 4.51 -13.77
CA SER A 44 -0.50 4.87 -15.18
C SER A 44 -0.93 3.67 -16.02
N ALA A 45 -0.19 2.55 -15.91
CA ALA A 45 -0.52 1.31 -16.61
C ALA A 45 -1.90 0.74 -16.20
N LEU A 46 -2.26 0.79 -14.92
CA LEU A 46 -3.58 0.34 -14.46
C LEU A 46 -4.70 1.20 -15.03
N ARG A 47 -4.49 2.50 -15.17
CA ARG A 47 -5.48 3.43 -15.76
C ARG A 47 -5.73 3.20 -17.24
N GLU A 48 -4.76 2.64 -17.97
CA GLU A 48 -4.93 2.21 -19.36
C GLU A 48 -5.84 0.98 -19.46
N LEU A 49 -5.87 0.16 -18.42
CA LEU A 49 -6.66 -1.09 -18.38
C LEU A 49 -8.09 -0.90 -17.86
N ALA A 50 -8.26 -0.03 -16.86
CA ALA A 50 -9.56 0.15 -16.21
C ALA A 50 -9.62 1.46 -15.39
N PRO A 51 -10.83 1.98 -15.08
CA PRO A 51 -11.01 3.08 -14.14
C PRO A 51 -10.32 2.79 -12.81
N THR A 52 -9.34 3.63 -12.45
CA THR A 52 -8.46 3.40 -11.29
C THR A 52 -8.49 4.57 -10.33
N GLU A 53 -9.01 4.32 -9.14
CA GLU A 53 -8.90 5.24 -7.99
C GLU A 53 -7.63 4.93 -7.19
N VAL A 54 -7.06 5.96 -6.59
CA VAL A 54 -5.84 5.83 -5.78
C VAL A 54 -6.11 6.31 -4.36
N VAL A 55 -5.77 5.48 -3.38
CA VAL A 55 -5.70 5.90 -1.98
C VAL A 55 -4.26 5.79 -1.49
N SER A 56 -3.76 6.89 -0.95
CA SER A 56 -2.38 6.98 -0.51
C SER A 56 -2.25 7.27 0.99
N ALA A 57 -1.33 6.53 1.63
CA ALA A 57 -0.75 6.86 2.92
C ALA A 57 0.78 6.94 2.76
N PRO A 58 1.34 8.12 2.43
CA PRO A 58 2.75 8.27 2.03
C PRO A 58 3.75 7.65 2.99
N PHE A 59 4.85 7.13 2.44
CA PHE A 59 5.96 6.54 3.21
C PHE A 59 6.79 7.63 3.89
N ILE A 60 6.23 8.27 4.90
CA ILE A 60 6.94 9.22 5.75
C ILE A 60 7.33 8.57 7.07
N GLY A 61 8.48 8.95 7.62
CA GLY A 61 8.94 8.45 8.90
C GLY A 61 8.06 8.91 10.07
N HIS A 62 8.26 8.33 11.25
CA HIS A 62 7.47 8.67 12.45
C HIS A 62 7.94 9.98 13.11
N TYR A 63 6.99 10.66 13.76
CA TYR A 63 7.27 11.80 14.62
C TYR A 63 7.83 11.33 15.98
N PRO A 64 8.75 12.08 16.61
CA PRO A 64 9.35 13.33 16.16
C PRO A 64 10.63 13.17 15.32
N ASN A 65 11.19 11.96 15.23
CA ASN A 65 12.54 11.74 14.73
C ASN A 65 12.67 11.90 13.21
N ARG A 66 11.64 11.51 12.46
CA ARG A 66 11.67 11.46 10.99
C ARG A 66 10.51 12.24 10.34
N SER A 67 9.68 12.90 11.13
CA SER A 67 8.60 13.75 10.65
C SER A 67 8.51 15.04 11.45
N SER A 68 8.07 16.10 10.83
CA SER A 68 7.85 17.42 11.45
C SER A 68 6.52 17.50 12.20
N SER A 69 5.56 16.62 11.89
CA SER A 69 4.22 16.66 12.47
C SER A 69 3.81 15.30 13.06
N PRO A 70 3.10 15.30 14.22
CA PRO A 70 2.51 14.08 14.79
C PRO A 70 1.30 13.57 13.99
N ILE A 71 0.77 14.38 13.08
CA ILE A 71 -0.39 14.02 12.26
C ILE A 71 -0.07 14.36 10.80
N PHE A 72 -0.16 13.36 9.92
CA PHE A 72 -0.22 13.61 8.49
C PHE A 72 -1.63 14.09 8.14
N ARG A 73 -1.72 15.28 7.55
CA ARG A 73 -2.99 15.86 7.11
C ARG A 73 -3.36 15.24 5.77
N GLY A 74 -4.48 14.51 5.75
CA GLY A 74 -5.03 13.98 4.51
C GLY A 74 -5.60 15.12 3.65
N PHE A 75 -5.55 14.94 2.34
CA PHE A 75 -6.16 15.82 1.35
C PHE A 75 -6.62 14.97 0.15
N SER A 76 -7.40 15.53 -0.72
CA SER A 76 -7.82 14.87 -1.94
C SER A 76 -7.63 15.82 -3.12
N GLU A 77 -7.16 15.25 -4.22
CA GLU A 77 -7.05 15.94 -5.50
C GLU A 77 -8.11 15.42 -6.46
N PRO A 78 -9.17 16.19 -6.71
CA PRO A 78 -10.23 15.73 -7.60
C PRO A 78 -9.75 15.40 -9.01
N GLN A 79 -8.74 16.12 -9.51
CA GLN A 79 -8.21 15.95 -10.87
C GLN A 79 -7.37 14.67 -11.02
N SER A 80 -6.66 14.24 -9.97
CA SER A 80 -5.78 13.07 -10.03
C SER A 80 -6.45 11.76 -9.63
N LEU A 81 -7.69 11.80 -9.14
CA LEU A 81 -8.37 10.65 -8.51
C LEU A 81 -7.55 10.04 -7.37
N CYS A 82 -6.70 10.85 -6.73
CA CYS A 82 -5.85 10.43 -5.62
C CYS A 82 -6.37 11.00 -4.31
N ARG A 83 -6.58 10.12 -3.33
CA ARG A 83 -7.01 10.48 -1.98
C ARG A 83 -5.92 10.17 -0.98
N TYR A 84 -5.36 11.22 -0.36
CA TYR A 84 -4.40 11.09 0.73
C TYR A 84 -5.12 10.97 2.06
N VAL A 85 -4.93 9.85 2.75
CA VAL A 85 -5.61 9.63 4.04
C VAL A 85 -4.92 10.34 5.19
N ARG A 86 -5.70 10.93 6.07
CA ARG A 86 -5.20 11.48 7.34
C ARG A 86 -4.87 10.34 8.31
N PHE A 87 -3.69 10.40 8.95
CA PHE A 87 -3.30 9.43 9.97
C PHE A 87 -2.43 10.06 11.06
N ASN A 88 -2.46 9.45 12.24
CA ASN A 88 -1.55 9.77 13.33
C ASN A 88 -0.18 9.16 13.02
N ASN A 89 0.88 9.98 13.09
CA ASN A 89 2.24 9.59 12.72
C ASN A 89 3.14 9.32 13.93
N LEU A 90 2.58 9.13 15.12
CA LEU A 90 3.34 8.75 16.32
C LEU A 90 3.85 7.32 16.20
N TRP A 91 5.06 7.10 16.70
CA TRP A 91 5.65 5.77 16.81
C TRP A 91 4.71 4.81 17.58
N GLY A 92 4.60 3.56 17.12
CA GLY A 92 3.69 2.55 17.70
C GLY A 92 2.23 2.67 17.26
N PHE A 93 1.70 3.87 17.02
CA PHE A 93 0.29 4.09 16.65
C PHE A 93 0.08 4.30 15.15
N ARG A 94 1.13 4.61 14.42
CA ARG A 94 1.08 4.97 13.00
C ARG A 94 0.40 3.91 12.14
N ASN A 95 0.83 2.65 12.24
CA ASN A 95 0.29 1.57 11.40
C ASN A 95 -1.18 1.33 11.69
N LEU A 96 -1.59 1.35 12.95
CA LEU A 96 -3.01 1.22 13.34
C LEU A 96 -3.86 2.36 12.79
N SER A 97 -3.35 3.59 12.86
CA SER A 97 -4.05 4.78 12.35
C SER A 97 -4.17 4.75 10.83
N ARG A 98 -3.10 4.40 10.10
CA ARG A 98 -3.11 4.19 8.65
C ARG A 98 -4.11 3.12 8.25
N THR A 99 -4.07 1.96 8.90
CA THR A 99 -5.00 0.86 8.65
C THR A 99 -6.46 1.30 8.80
N ARG A 100 -6.80 2.02 9.87
CA ARG A 100 -8.17 2.51 10.08
C ARG A 100 -8.61 3.50 9.00
N ALA A 101 -7.73 4.42 8.62
CA ALA A 101 -8.01 5.41 7.60
C ALA A 101 -8.21 4.76 6.21
N LEU A 102 -7.32 3.85 5.82
CA LEU A 102 -7.41 3.11 4.56
C LEU A 102 -8.66 2.23 4.49
N ARG A 103 -9.00 1.52 5.58
CA ARG A 103 -10.22 0.69 5.63
C ARG A 103 -11.51 1.49 5.42
N ARG A 104 -11.55 2.77 5.83
CA ARG A 104 -12.71 3.63 5.54
C ARG A 104 -12.85 3.84 4.03
N THR A 105 -11.76 4.22 3.34
CA THR A 105 -11.78 4.40 1.89
C THR A 105 -12.09 3.10 1.14
N VAL A 106 -11.49 1.99 1.57
CA VAL A 106 -11.79 0.66 1.00
C VAL A 106 -13.27 0.30 1.16
N ARG A 107 -13.86 0.55 2.34
CA ARG A 107 -15.28 0.31 2.55
C ARG A 107 -16.15 1.16 1.63
N ASP A 108 -15.80 2.44 1.46
CA ASP A 108 -16.53 3.34 0.57
C ASP A 108 -16.43 2.85 -0.89
N PHE A 109 -15.26 2.39 -1.34
CA PHE A 109 -15.05 1.80 -2.67
C PHE A 109 -15.84 0.50 -2.86
N VAL A 110 -15.79 -0.43 -1.91
CA VAL A 110 -16.50 -1.72 -2.00
C VAL A 110 -18.01 -1.53 -2.08
N ARG A 111 -18.54 -0.49 -1.43
CA ARG A 111 -19.99 -0.19 -1.43
C ARG A 111 -20.49 0.56 -2.68
N LYS A 112 -19.61 1.06 -3.54
CA LYS A 112 -20.02 1.64 -4.82
C LYS A 112 -20.73 0.57 -5.67
N PRO A 113 -21.72 0.94 -6.48
CA PRO A 113 -22.26 0.03 -7.47
C PRO A 113 -21.17 -0.32 -8.48
N GLY A 114 -21.14 -1.56 -8.96
CA GLY A 114 -20.15 -2.07 -9.92
C GLY A 114 -19.99 -3.57 -9.78
N ASP A 115 -19.80 -4.28 -10.90
CA ASP A 115 -19.84 -5.74 -10.92
C ASP A 115 -18.49 -6.40 -10.57
N ARG A 116 -17.40 -5.79 -10.97
CA ARG A 116 -16.06 -6.34 -10.75
C ARG A 116 -15.16 -5.34 -10.07
N LYS A 117 -14.62 -5.71 -8.92
CA LYS A 117 -13.72 -4.85 -8.15
C LYS A 117 -12.38 -5.53 -7.92
N LEU A 118 -11.31 -4.81 -8.24
CA LEU A 118 -9.95 -5.22 -8.00
C LEU A 118 -9.26 -4.22 -7.05
N ILE A 119 -8.63 -4.73 -6.02
CA ILE A 119 -7.73 -3.95 -5.16
C ILE A 119 -6.30 -4.33 -5.45
N VAL A 120 -5.48 -3.36 -5.79
CA VAL A 120 -4.03 -3.51 -5.92
C VAL A 120 -3.36 -2.88 -4.71
N ALA A 121 -2.73 -3.71 -3.86
CA ALA A 121 -1.99 -3.25 -2.68
C ALA A 121 -0.49 -3.22 -2.99
N PHE A 122 0.12 -2.04 -2.90
CA PHE A 122 1.54 -1.86 -3.19
C PHE A 122 2.40 -2.07 -1.95
N SER A 123 3.46 -2.90 -2.11
CA SER A 123 4.44 -3.23 -1.09
C SER A 123 3.94 -4.18 0.02
N ALA A 124 4.87 -4.89 0.62
CA ALA A 124 4.66 -5.74 1.78
C ALA A 124 4.50 -4.89 3.07
N HIS A 125 3.55 -3.95 3.04
CA HIS A 125 3.28 -3.04 4.15
C HIS A 125 1.95 -3.41 4.82
N ASP A 126 1.99 -3.74 6.13
CA ASP A 126 0.82 -4.22 6.87
C ASP A 126 -0.44 -3.35 6.72
N PRO A 127 -0.43 -2.02 6.86
CA PRO A 127 -1.61 -1.20 6.66
C PRO A 127 -2.30 -1.37 5.30
N PHE A 128 -1.53 -1.55 4.21
CA PHE A 128 -2.07 -1.69 2.86
C PHE A 128 -2.68 -3.08 2.66
N LEU A 129 -1.95 -4.12 3.01
CA LEU A 129 -2.43 -5.50 2.94
C LEU A 129 -3.62 -5.75 3.86
N SER A 130 -3.60 -5.17 5.06
CA SER A 130 -4.70 -5.24 6.01
C SER A 130 -5.97 -4.55 5.50
N ALA A 131 -5.84 -3.44 4.77
CA ALA A 131 -6.96 -2.75 4.15
C ALA A 131 -7.52 -3.56 2.96
N ALA A 132 -6.65 -4.16 2.14
CA ALA A 132 -7.06 -5.05 1.06
C ALA A 132 -7.76 -6.32 1.57
N ALA A 133 -7.20 -6.97 2.61
CA ALA A 133 -7.82 -8.11 3.26
C ALA A 133 -9.20 -7.77 3.91
N TYR A 134 -9.37 -6.52 4.33
CA TYR A 134 -10.65 -6.04 4.86
C TYR A 134 -11.72 -5.97 3.76
N ALA A 135 -11.37 -5.60 2.52
CA ALA A 135 -12.32 -5.59 1.40
C ALA A 135 -12.95 -6.96 1.17
N LYS A 136 -12.16 -8.03 1.17
CA LYS A 136 -12.66 -9.41 1.00
C LYS A 136 -13.59 -9.87 2.12
N ARG A 137 -13.45 -9.30 3.33
CA ARG A 137 -14.39 -9.58 4.43
C ARG A 137 -15.71 -8.84 4.28
N LEU A 138 -15.70 -7.69 3.59
CA LEU A 138 -16.91 -6.94 3.27
C LEU A 138 -17.64 -7.57 2.09
N ASP A 139 -16.90 -7.99 1.08
CA ASP A 139 -17.42 -8.61 -0.13
C ASP A 139 -16.38 -9.63 -0.67
N PRO A 140 -16.66 -10.95 -0.55
CA PRO A 140 -15.77 -12.00 -1.03
C PRO A 140 -15.56 -12.02 -2.56
N SER A 141 -16.41 -11.34 -3.34
CA SER A 141 -16.23 -11.22 -4.79
C SER A 141 -15.11 -10.28 -5.20
N VAL A 142 -14.71 -9.36 -4.32
CA VAL A 142 -13.58 -8.44 -4.55
C VAL A 142 -12.29 -9.23 -4.71
N ARG A 143 -11.57 -8.96 -5.79
CA ARG A 143 -10.26 -9.54 -6.03
C ARG A 143 -9.16 -8.65 -5.46
N VAL A 144 -8.10 -9.28 -4.96
CA VAL A 144 -6.95 -8.61 -4.36
C VAL A 144 -5.67 -9.07 -5.04
N CYS A 145 -4.91 -8.13 -5.58
CA CYS A 145 -3.56 -8.34 -6.09
C CYS A 145 -2.55 -7.62 -5.20
N ALA A 146 -1.52 -8.31 -4.74
CA ALA A 146 -0.42 -7.72 -3.98
C ALA A 146 0.78 -7.50 -4.89
N PHE A 147 1.21 -6.24 -5.08
CA PHE A 147 2.45 -5.90 -5.77
C PHE A 147 3.58 -5.76 -4.74
N LEU A 148 4.56 -6.65 -4.80
CA LEU A 148 5.56 -6.88 -3.75
C LEU A 148 6.98 -6.61 -4.29
N PRO A 149 7.44 -5.35 -4.31
CA PRO A 149 8.79 -5.02 -4.81
C PRO A 149 9.89 -5.41 -3.83
N ASP A 150 9.56 -5.58 -2.55
CA ASP A 150 10.52 -5.82 -1.48
C ASP A 150 10.08 -6.94 -0.54
N LEU A 151 11.05 -7.58 0.11
CA LEU A 151 10.82 -8.56 1.16
C LEU A 151 10.66 -7.86 2.53
N PRO A 152 9.62 -8.21 3.34
CA PRO A 152 9.33 -7.54 4.62
C PRO A 152 10.51 -7.52 5.60
N GLN A 153 11.32 -8.58 5.59
CA GLN A 153 12.47 -8.70 6.48
C GLN A 153 13.56 -7.66 6.21
N TYR A 154 13.69 -7.19 4.96
CA TYR A 154 14.71 -6.21 4.56
C TYR A 154 14.20 -4.77 4.56
N MET A 155 12.90 -4.56 4.78
CA MET A 155 12.34 -3.21 4.88
C MET A 155 12.63 -2.58 6.24
N ASN A 156 12.90 -1.27 6.26
CA ASN A 156 13.10 -0.48 7.49
C ASN A 156 14.13 -1.08 8.45
N LEU A 157 15.32 -1.40 7.96
CA LEU A 157 16.42 -1.89 8.80
C LEU A 157 16.97 -0.75 9.65
N GLU A 158 17.14 -1.00 10.96
CA GLU A 158 17.90 -0.14 11.87
C GLU A 158 19.25 -0.77 12.17
N LEU A 159 20.29 0.06 12.20
CA LEU A 159 21.69 -0.39 12.46
C LEU A 159 21.86 -0.98 13.87
N HIS A 160 21.11 -0.45 14.86
CA HIS A 160 21.15 -0.89 16.25
C HIS A 160 19.71 -1.08 16.79
N PRO A 161 19.04 -2.19 16.46
CA PRO A 161 17.66 -2.41 16.86
C PRO A 161 17.58 -2.73 18.36
N GLY A 162 16.82 -1.93 19.10
CA GLY A 162 16.45 -2.27 20.48
C GLY A 162 15.47 -3.43 20.55
N VAL A 163 15.34 -4.07 21.72
CA VAL A 163 14.46 -5.24 21.94
C VAL A 163 13.00 -4.95 21.56
N LEU A 164 12.48 -3.80 21.95
CA LEU A 164 11.10 -3.40 21.59
C LEU A 164 10.92 -3.25 20.07
N TYR A 165 11.89 -2.65 19.39
CA TYR A 165 11.86 -2.54 17.93
C TYR A 165 11.80 -3.92 17.27
N THR A 166 12.64 -4.86 17.73
CA THR A 166 12.70 -6.23 17.21
C THR A 166 11.37 -6.96 17.40
N LEU A 167 10.74 -6.84 18.56
CA LEU A 167 9.43 -7.43 18.83
C LEU A 167 8.34 -6.85 17.94
N PHE A 168 8.28 -5.52 17.80
CA PHE A 168 7.30 -4.88 16.92
C PHE A 168 7.53 -5.23 15.46
N LYS A 169 8.80 -5.34 15.01
CA LYS A 169 9.12 -5.76 13.64
C LYS A 169 8.69 -7.20 13.38
N GLN A 170 8.92 -8.12 14.31
CA GLN A 170 8.47 -9.51 14.17
C GLN A 170 6.95 -9.61 14.12
N LEU A 171 6.25 -8.83 14.94
CA LEU A 171 4.80 -8.75 14.91
C LEU A 171 4.29 -8.21 13.56
N ASP A 172 4.90 -7.13 13.06
CA ASP A 172 4.56 -6.52 11.77
C ASP A 172 4.74 -7.53 10.64
N ILE A 173 5.88 -8.23 10.59
CA ILE A 173 6.15 -9.30 9.61
C ILE A 173 5.09 -10.41 9.68
N ARG A 174 4.70 -10.87 10.87
CA ARG A 174 3.64 -11.88 11.04
C ARG A 174 2.29 -11.40 10.52
N LEU A 175 1.96 -10.13 10.76
CA LEU A 175 0.73 -9.50 10.27
C LEU A 175 0.75 -9.38 8.75
N ILE A 176 1.87 -8.98 8.15
CA ILE A 176 2.08 -8.92 6.71
C ILE A 176 1.79 -10.29 6.09
N TYR A 177 2.45 -11.35 6.53
CA TYR A 177 2.21 -12.70 6.01
C TYR A 177 0.76 -13.17 6.22
N ARG A 178 0.16 -12.85 7.36
CA ARG A 178 -1.25 -13.17 7.61
C ARG A 178 -2.18 -12.50 6.61
N HIS A 179 -1.98 -11.20 6.34
CA HIS A 179 -2.83 -10.45 5.42
C HIS A 179 -2.54 -10.80 3.96
N LEU A 180 -1.28 -11.11 3.64
CA LEU A 180 -0.88 -11.53 2.29
C LEU A 180 -1.59 -12.83 1.86
N ARG A 181 -1.91 -13.72 2.80
CA ARG A 181 -2.73 -14.92 2.53
C ARG A 181 -4.13 -14.61 1.97
N SER A 182 -4.61 -13.39 2.11
CA SER A 182 -5.91 -12.97 1.55
C SER A 182 -5.81 -12.50 0.10
N ALA A 183 -4.61 -12.31 -0.45
CA ALA A 183 -4.43 -11.94 -1.84
C ALA A 183 -4.79 -13.12 -2.76
N ASP A 184 -5.49 -12.84 -3.85
CA ASP A 184 -5.83 -13.82 -4.89
C ASP A 184 -4.68 -14.02 -5.87
N ALA A 185 -3.89 -12.97 -6.09
CA ALA A 185 -2.72 -12.98 -6.96
C ALA A 185 -1.63 -12.07 -6.40
N SER A 186 -0.39 -12.26 -6.87
CA SER A 186 0.74 -11.43 -6.49
C SER A 186 1.61 -11.07 -7.68
N VAL A 187 2.25 -9.91 -7.62
CA VAL A 187 3.33 -9.53 -8.55
C VAL A 187 4.59 -9.38 -7.72
N VAL A 188 5.67 -10.01 -8.14
CA VAL A 188 6.99 -9.99 -7.50
C VAL A 188 8.05 -9.58 -8.51
N LEU A 189 9.21 -9.11 -8.05
CA LEU A 189 10.28 -8.69 -8.96
C LEU A 189 11.19 -9.83 -9.40
N THR A 190 11.26 -10.91 -8.63
CA THR A 190 12.11 -12.07 -8.97
C THR A 190 11.44 -13.37 -8.55
N GLU A 191 11.75 -14.45 -9.25
CA GLU A 191 11.22 -15.78 -8.96
C GLU A 191 11.46 -16.25 -7.50
N PRO A 192 12.67 -16.10 -6.92
CA PRO A 192 12.91 -16.48 -5.54
C PRO A 192 12.03 -15.73 -4.52
N MET A 193 11.57 -14.52 -4.82
CA MET A 193 10.68 -13.77 -3.92
C MET A 193 9.33 -14.45 -3.76
N ALA A 194 8.81 -15.10 -4.81
CA ALA A 194 7.53 -15.82 -4.73
C ALA A 194 7.57 -16.93 -3.66
N ALA A 195 8.65 -17.69 -3.62
CA ALA A 195 8.85 -18.72 -2.60
C ALA A 195 9.05 -18.13 -1.21
N MET A 196 9.89 -17.07 -1.08
CA MET A 196 10.20 -16.43 0.19
C MET A 196 8.98 -15.73 0.82
N LEU A 197 8.04 -15.27 -0.02
CA LEU A 197 6.80 -14.61 0.42
C LEU A 197 5.64 -15.60 0.62
N TYR A 198 5.87 -16.89 0.34
CA TYR A 198 4.84 -17.95 0.39
C TYR A 198 3.62 -17.61 -0.50
N VAL A 199 3.88 -17.07 -1.70
CA VAL A 199 2.84 -16.76 -2.69
C VAL A 199 2.91 -17.69 -3.92
N ALA A 200 3.89 -18.57 -4.01
CA ALA A 200 4.08 -19.49 -5.11
C ALA A 200 2.96 -20.56 -5.26
N ASP A 201 2.15 -20.74 -4.22
CA ASP A 201 0.96 -21.62 -4.22
C ASP A 201 -0.28 -20.97 -4.86
N ARG A 202 -0.17 -19.74 -5.36
CA ARG A 202 -1.25 -18.93 -5.96
C ARG A 202 -0.79 -18.33 -7.26
N PRO A 203 -1.73 -17.80 -8.07
CA PRO A 203 -1.36 -17.03 -9.25
C PRO A 203 -0.39 -15.90 -8.91
N TYR A 204 0.77 -15.89 -9.54
CA TYR A 204 1.72 -14.78 -9.44
C TYR A 204 2.36 -14.49 -10.80
N ALA A 205 2.87 -13.29 -10.94
CA ALA A 205 3.67 -12.86 -12.06
C ALA A 205 5.00 -12.29 -11.59
N VAL A 206 6.05 -12.54 -12.36
CA VAL A 206 7.37 -11.93 -12.17
C VAL A 206 7.51 -10.78 -13.14
N VAL A 207 7.86 -9.59 -12.62
CA VAL A 207 8.14 -8.40 -13.42
C VAL A 207 9.56 -7.97 -13.12
N GLU A 208 10.51 -8.49 -13.91
CA GLU A 208 11.93 -8.15 -13.80
C GLU A 208 12.20 -6.76 -14.37
N GLY A 209 12.93 -5.96 -13.61
CA GLY A 209 13.51 -4.70 -14.09
C GLY A 209 12.47 -3.65 -14.52
N VAL A 210 11.83 -3.03 -13.56
CA VAL A 210 11.11 -1.77 -13.83
C VAL A 210 12.15 -0.65 -13.95
N VAL A 211 12.64 -0.42 -15.16
CA VAL A 211 13.53 0.69 -15.51
C VAL A 211 12.70 1.91 -15.87
#